data_968bac3537d55f2d78d3271435054659
#
_entry.id   968bac3537d55f2d78d3271435054659
#
_cell.length_a   1.000
_cell.length_b   1.000
_cell.length_c   1.000
_cell.angle_alpha   90.00
_cell.angle_beta   90.00
_cell.angle_gamma   90.00
#
_symmetry.space_group_name_H-M   'P 1'
#
loop_
_entity.id
_entity.type
_entity.pdbx_description
1 polymer ?
#
loop_
_entity_poly.entity_id
_entity_poly.type
_entity_poly.pdbx_seq_one_letter_code
_entity_poly.pdbx_strand_id
1 'polypeptide(L)'
;WNWPKNLGFEGDPFKTTIPVGTRLDRYGAPNGSFLAPKGTPYEQRALAPGAKAEKYYEYEVIKPLPAIQGKIAPAFGEPGGGIQILPNMQDRVNVEWLLKNEYIREVR
;
A
#
# COMPACT_ATOMS: atom_id res chain seq x y z
N TRP A 1 2.61 18.82 10.19
CA TRP A 1 2.95 18.04 9.00
C TRP A 1 2.08 18.42 7.83
N ASN A 2 2.69 18.51 6.67
CA ASN A 2 1.93 18.67 5.43
C ASN A 2 1.68 17.27 4.85
N TRP A 3 0.43 16.85 4.89
CA TRP A 3 0.07 15.55 4.33
C TRP A 3 0.12 15.60 2.81
N PRO A 4 0.58 14.53 2.14
CA PRO A 4 0.60 14.48 0.68
C PRO A 4 -0.80 14.66 0.11
N LYS A 5 -0.90 15.41 -0.98
CA LYS A 5 -2.14 15.54 -1.74
C LYS A 5 -2.36 14.28 -2.57
N ASN A 6 -3.57 14.13 -3.09
CA ASN A 6 -3.91 13.04 -4.01
C ASN A 6 -3.58 11.65 -3.44
N LEU A 7 -3.86 11.45 -2.15
CA LEU A 7 -3.61 10.17 -1.44
C LEU A 7 -2.14 9.72 -1.49
N GLY A 8 -1.21 10.66 -1.70
CA GLY A 8 0.21 10.35 -1.78
C GLY A 8 0.70 9.92 -3.16
N PHE A 9 -0.17 9.91 -4.16
CA PHE A 9 0.23 9.60 -5.54
C PHE A 9 0.86 10.79 -6.23
N GLU A 10 1.89 10.54 -7.01
CA GLU A 10 2.46 11.51 -7.93
C GLU A 10 1.70 11.41 -9.25
N GLY A 11 0.93 12.46 -9.60
CA GLY A 11 0.07 12.42 -10.76
C GLY A 11 -1.19 11.58 -10.52
N ASP A 12 -1.80 11.11 -11.61
CA ASP A 12 -3.05 10.37 -11.54
C ASP A 12 -2.80 8.87 -11.43
N PRO A 13 -3.29 8.22 -10.36
CA PRO A 13 -3.24 6.76 -10.29
C PRO A 13 -4.21 6.15 -11.29
N PHE A 14 -4.02 4.88 -11.60
CA PHE A 14 -4.92 4.16 -12.52
C PHE A 14 -5.58 2.98 -11.81
N LYS A 15 -6.78 2.63 -12.25
CA LYS A 15 -7.48 1.46 -11.77
C LYS A 15 -6.88 0.19 -12.38
N THR A 16 -6.70 -0.83 -11.56
CA THR A 16 -6.16 -2.11 -12.01
C THR A 16 -6.67 -3.23 -11.13
N THR A 17 -6.36 -4.45 -11.52
CA THR A 17 -6.63 -5.63 -10.69
C THR A 17 -5.30 -6.30 -10.40
N ILE A 18 -4.99 -6.45 -9.13
CA ILE A 18 -3.74 -7.10 -8.71
C ILE A 18 -3.94 -8.61 -8.80
N PRO A 19 -3.10 -9.32 -9.57
CA PRO A 19 -3.31 -10.76 -9.78
C PRO A 19 -2.98 -11.60 -8.54
N VAL A 20 -3.61 -12.76 -8.48
CA VAL A 20 -3.32 -13.77 -7.45
C VAL A 20 -1.84 -14.15 -7.50
N GLY A 21 -1.23 -14.31 -6.32
CA GLY A 21 0.19 -14.63 -6.21
C GLY A 21 1.10 -13.42 -6.03
N THR A 22 0.59 -12.22 -6.24
CA THR A 22 1.38 -11.00 -6.05
C THR A 22 1.71 -10.83 -4.57
N ARG A 23 2.98 -10.53 -4.27
CA ARG A 23 3.43 -10.24 -2.91
C ARG A 23 3.45 -8.74 -2.68
N LEU A 24 2.81 -8.33 -1.59
CA LEU A 24 2.71 -6.93 -1.17
C LEU A 24 3.25 -6.83 0.25
N ASP A 25 3.63 -5.64 0.67
CA ASP A 25 4.08 -5.43 2.04
C ASP A 25 3.63 -4.06 2.56
N ARG A 26 3.80 -3.87 3.87
CA ARG A 26 3.36 -2.66 4.53
C ARG A 26 4.11 -2.47 5.84
N TYR A 27 4.47 -1.21 6.14
CA TYR A 27 4.91 -0.80 7.47
C TYR A 27 3.70 -0.24 8.20
N GLY A 28 3.26 -0.92 9.25
CA GLY A 28 2.14 -0.49 10.07
C GLY A 28 1.05 -1.55 10.19
N ALA A 29 0.14 -1.32 11.14
CA ALA A 29 -0.92 -2.25 11.48
C ALA A 29 -1.94 -2.41 10.33
N PRO A 30 -2.71 -3.51 10.32
CA PRO A 30 -3.69 -3.76 9.25
C PRO A 30 -4.89 -2.81 9.24
N ASN A 31 -4.97 -1.87 10.16
CA ASN A 31 -6.03 -0.85 10.16
C ASN A 31 -5.84 0.20 9.06
N GLY A 32 -4.68 0.22 8.40
CA GLY A 32 -4.44 1.11 7.26
C GLY A 32 -4.75 0.44 5.94
N SER A 33 -4.62 1.19 4.83
CA SER A 33 -5.03 0.74 3.51
C SER A 33 -3.91 0.70 2.47
N PHE A 34 -2.79 1.34 2.73
CA PHE A 34 -1.74 1.48 1.73
C PHE A 34 -0.80 0.28 1.73
N LEU A 35 -0.54 -0.24 0.54
CA LEU A 35 0.35 -1.37 0.30
C LEU A 35 1.37 -0.99 -0.76
N ALA A 36 2.47 -1.74 -0.83
CA ALA A 36 3.48 -1.58 -1.88
C ALA A 36 3.93 -2.97 -2.33
N PRO A 37 4.50 -3.09 -3.54
CA PRO A 37 5.10 -4.35 -3.96
C PRO A 37 6.22 -4.75 -2.99
N LYS A 38 6.31 -6.02 -2.69
CA LYS A 38 7.33 -6.54 -1.78
C LYS A 38 8.73 -6.07 -2.19
N GLY A 39 9.50 -5.62 -1.23
CA GLY A 39 10.88 -5.20 -1.46
C GLY A 39 11.06 -3.73 -1.85
N THR A 40 9.98 -2.96 -1.91
CA THR A 40 10.09 -1.52 -2.18
C THR A 40 10.95 -0.87 -1.08
N PRO A 41 12.02 -0.14 -1.44
CA PRO A 41 12.85 0.54 -0.45
C PRO A 41 12.03 1.49 0.43
N TYR A 42 12.40 1.58 1.70
CA TYR A 42 11.65 2.38 2.68
C TYR A 42 11.49 3.84 2.23
N GLU A 43 12.57 4.45 1.74
CA GLU A 43 12.57 5.85 1.34
C GLU A 43 11.68 6.13 0.12
N GLN A 44 11.43 5.11 -0.69
CA GLN A 44 10.54 5.24 -1.86
C GLN A 44 9.07 5.17 -1.50
N ARG A 45 8.75 4.84 -0.25
CA ARG A 45 7.37 4.77 0.24
C ARG A 45 6.86 6.11 0.74
N ALA A 46 7.75 7.08 0.96
CA ALA A 46 7.44 8.41 1.49
C ALA A 46 6.52 8.36 2.70
N LEU A 47 6.86 7.52 3.67
CA LEU A 47 6.07 7.32 4.86
C LEU A 47 6.32 8.41 5.90
N ALA A 48 5.33 8.64 6.77
CA ALA A 48 5.44 9.62 7.83
C ALA A 48 6.56 9.25 8.81
N PRO A 49 7.18 10.24 9.49
CA PRO A 49 8.19 9.96 10.50
C PRO A 49 7.68 8.98 11.55
N GLY A 50 8.53 8.05 11.93
CA GLY A 50 8.17 7.00 12.90
C GLY A 50 7.64 5.73 12.27
N ALA A 51 7.28 5.74 10.99
CA ALA A 51 6.72 4.55 10.34
C ALA A 51 7.71 3.39 10.31
N LYS A 52 9.01 3.66 10.25
CA LYS A 52 10.04 2.62 10.25
C LYS A 52 10.07 1.82 11.56
N ALA A 53 9.60 2.42 12.64
CA ALA A 53 9.48 1.75 13.94
C ALA A 53 8.22 0.89 14.03
N GLU A 54 7.31 1.04 13.07
CA GLU A 54 6.11 0.23 13.01
C GLU A 54 6.44 -1.20 12.56
N LYS A 55 5.57 -2.11 12.91
CA LYS A 55 5.75 -3.51 12.53
C LYS A 55 5.59 -3.68 11.03
N TYR A 56 6.48 -4.46 10.43
CA TYR A 56 6.47 -4.77 9.00
C TYR A 56 5.68 -6.05 8.74
N TYR A 57 4.79 -6.00 7.76
CA TYR A 57 3.98 -7.14 7.36
C TYR A 57 4.11 -7.40 5.87
N GLU A 58 4.10 -8.68 5.50
CA GLU A 58 4.08 -9.11 4.11
C GLU A 58 2.79 -9.88 3.85
N TYR A 59 2.22 -9.67 2.67
CA TYR A 59 0.95 -10.28 2.28
C TYR A 59 1.05 -10.89 0.90
N GLU A 60 0.21 -11.89 0.63
CA GLU A 60 0.05 -12.47 -0.69
C GLU A 60 -1.39 -12.31 -1.14
N VAL A 61 -1.58 -11.88 -2.39
CA VAL A 61 -2.91 -11.75 -2.99
C VAL A 61 -3.42 -13.16 -3.31
N ILE A 62 -4.58 -13.52 -2.77
CA ILE A 62 -5.17 -14.85 -2.96
C ILE A 62 -6.50 -14.80 -3.72
N LYS A 63 -6.98 -13.60 -4.04
CA LYS A 63 -8.15 -13.37 -4.87
C LYS A 63 -7.88 -12.13 -5.71
N PRO A 64 -8.27 -12.07 -7.00
CA PRO A 64 -8.02 -10.86 -7.80
C PRO A 64 -8.48 -9.61 -7.06
N LEU A 65 -7.56 -8.67 -6.85
CA LEU A 65 -7.77 -7.52 -5.97
C LEU A 65 -7.95 -6.24 -6.78
N PRO A 66 -9.17 -5.69 -6.83
CA PRO A 66 -9.36 -4.36 -7.44
C PRO A 66 -8.62 -3.30 -6.64
N ALA A 67 -7.84 -2.47 -7.33
CA ALA A 67 -7.02 -1.46 -6.67
C ALA A 67 -6.78 -0.28 -7.58
N ILE A 68 -6.36 0.84 -6.99
CA ILE A 68 -5.72 1.92 -7.75
C ILE A 68 -4.23 1.85 -7.47
N GLN A 69 -3.44 2.12 -8.47
CA GLN A 69 -2.00 1.97 -8.42
C GLN A 69 -1.34 3.18 -9.05
N GLY A 70 -0.25 3.62 -8.47
CA GLY A 70 0.51 4.75 -9.01
C GLY A 70 1.82 4.95 -8.29
N LYS A 71 2.60 5.89 -8.81
CA LYS A 71 3.89 6.25 -8.25
C LYS A 71 3.68 7.08 -6.97
N ILE A 72 4.52 6.86 -5.97
CA ILE A 72 4.45 7.59 -4.71
C ILE A 72 5.15 8.93 -4.85
N ALA A 73 4.45 10.02 -4.48
CA ALA A 73 5.01 11.35 -4.48
C ALA A 73 6.02 11.53 -3.33
N PRO A 74 7.02 12.41 -3.48
CA PRO A 74 7.90 12.76 -2.37
C PRO A 74 7.09 13.36 -1.21
N ALA A 75 7.42 12.97 0.01
CA ALA A 75 6.77 13.49 1.21
C ALA A 75 7.65 13.23 2.44
N PHE A 76 7.46 14.05 3.48
CA PHE A 76 8.15 13.90 4.77
C PHE A 76 9.68 13.83 4.64
N GLY A 77 10.25 14.55 3.65
CA GLY A 77 11.69 14.50 3.41
C GLY A 77 12.18 13.27 2.68
N GLU A 78 11.28 12.36 2.28
CA GLU A 78 11.62 11.14 1.56
C GLU A 78 11.38 11.32 0.07
N PRO A 79 12.20 10.70 -0.81
CA PRO A 79 12.10 10.92 -2.26
C PRO A 79 10.85 10.32 -2.91
N GLY A 80 10.24 9.32 -2.31
CA GLY A 80 9.14 8.61 -2.97
C GLY A 80 9.63 7.80 -4.15
N GLY A 81 8.79 7.65 -5.17
CA GLY A 81 9.14 6.97 -6.41
C GLY A 81 8.79 5.50 -6.47
N GLY A 82 8.46 4.87 -5.35
CA GLY A 82 7.95 3.51 -5.35
C GLY A 82 6.52 3.46 -5.88
N ILE A 83 5.98 2.25 -5.96
CA ILE A 83 4.59 2.05 -6.38
C ILE A 83 3.71 1.89 -5.14
N GLN A 84 2.60 2.61 -5.12
CA GLN A 84 1.61 2.50 -4.05
C GLN A 84 0.38 1.79 -4.59
N ILE A 85 -0.11 0.83 -3.83
CA ILE A 85 -1.31 0.07 -4.19
C ILE A 85 -2.34 0.33 -3.10
N LEU A 86 -3.49 0.86 -3.52
CA LEU A 86 -4.60 1.17 -2.62
C LEU A 86 -5.80 0.35 -3.05
N PRO A 87 -6.29 -0.58 -2.22
CA PRO A 87 -7.49 -1.35 -2.56
C PRO A 87 -8.65 -0.42 -2.92
N ASN A 88 -9.33 -0.72 -4.02
CA ASN A 88 -10.39 0.14 -4.55
C ASN A 88 -11.65 -0.69 -4.80
N MET A 89 -12.31 -1.04 -3.72
CA MET A 89 -13.60 -1.72 -3.76
C MET A 89 -14.72 -0.68 -3.97
N GLN A 90 -15.96 -1.10 -3.90
CA GLN A 90 -17.10 -0.18 -3.96
C GLN A 90 -16.94 0.92 -2.93
N ASP A 91 -16.50 0.55 -1.71
CA ASP A 91 -16.10 1.48 -0.67
C ASP A 91 -14.62 1.31 -0.37
N ARG A 92 -14.00 2.34 0.24
CA ARG A 92 -12.63 2.24 0.69
C ARG A 92 -12.55 1.20 1.81
N VAL A 93 -11.60 0.29 1.72
CA VAL A 93 -11.38 -0.76 2.72
C VAL A 93 -9.95 -0.73 3.22
N ASN A 94 -9.72 -1.31 4.39
CA ASN A 94 -8.38 -1.42 4.96
C ASN A 94 -7.84 -2.85 4.78
N VAL A 95 -6.57 -3.03 5.17
CA VAL A 95 -5.89 -4.33 5.05
C VAL A 95 -6.61 -5.38 5.90
N GLU A 96 -7.09 -5.01 7.08
CA GLU A 96 -7.84 -5.93 7.94
C GLU A 96 -9.08 -6.48 7.25
N TRP A 97 -9.82 -5.62 6.54
CA TRP A 97 -10.99 -6.06 5.75
C TRP A 97 -10.59 -7.05 4.67
N LEU A 98 -9.46 -6.79 4.00
CA LEU A 98 -8.96 -7.69 2.94
C LEU A 98 -8.58 -9.06 3.49
N LEU A 99 -7.97 -9.10 4.66
CA LEU A 99 -7.62 -10.36 5.33
C LEU A 99 -8.88 -11.13 5.71
N LYS A 100 -9.86 -10.43 6.31
CA LYS A 100 -11.11 -11.04 6.76
C LYS A 100 -11.93 -11.60 5.61
N ASN A 101 -11.89 -10.93 4.45
CA ASN A 101 -12.66 -11.33 3.28
C ASN A 101 -11.84 -12.15 2.28
N GLU A 102 -10.65 -12.59 2.67
CA GLU A 102 -9.81 -13.52 1.92
C GLU A 102 -9.36 -13.01 0.55
N TYR A 103 -9.10 -11.72 0.43
CA TYR A 103 -8.44 -11.15 -0.75
C TYR A 103 -6.93 -11.26 -0.65
N ILE A 104 -6.41 -11.21 0.56
CA ILE A 104 -4.98 -11.37 0.85
C ILE A 104 -4.81 -12.28 2.07
N ARG A 105 -3.60 -12.83 2.21
CA ARG A 105 -3.21 -13.56 3.42
C ARG A 105 -1.87 -13.04 3.91
N GLU A 106 -1.66 -13.07 5.22
CA GLU A 106 -0.36 -12.71 5.77
C GLU A 106 0.64 -13.82 5.48
N VAL A 107 1.84 -13.42 5.05
CA VAL A 107 2.94 -14.35 4.79
C VAL A 107 3.86 -14.35 6.00
N ARG A 108 4.16 -15.53 6.51
CA ARG A 108 5.02 -15.71 7.68
C ARG A 108 6.28 -16.46 7.34
#